data_903a44a2aa1b9cbe0580ef58ada75701
#
_entry.id   903a44a2aa1b9cbe0580ef58ada75701
#
_cell.length_a   1.000
_cell.length_b   1.000
_cell.length_c   1.000
_cell.angle_alpha   90.00
_cell.angle_beta   90.00
_cell.angle_gamma   90.00
#
_symmetry.space_group_name_H-M   'P 1'
#
loop_
_entity.id
_entity.type
_entity.pdbx_description
1 polymer ?
#
loop_
_entity_poly.entity_id
_entity_poly.type
_entity_poly.pdbx_seq_one_letter_code
_entity_poly.pdbx_strand_id
1 'polypeptide(L)'
;MTRLFSTLLSLVLLAPNASAEIVRIDISSRSTVADGKNYGLAGSFERIAGTIHFAVSPDNPANQIVTDIAYAPRNSEGLVEFRSDFYLIKPTDISRGNGTVLYEVSNRGGKGMLGYYNNAQGSRNPESSAEMGDGFLLDQGFTLLWLGWQFDVPLRDGLVRVYPPIATDNGTSITGLVRSEVIVNEVTYDRSLADRNHQAYEVANPNDPANWEGG
;
A
#
# COMPACT_ATOMS: atom_id res chain seq x y z
N MET A 1 18.37 -58.22 -28.22
CA MET A 1 18.60 -57.17 -27.16
C MET A 1 17.98 -55.87 -27.64
N THR A 2 16.74 -55.62 -27.26
CA THR A 2 15.98 -54.41 -27.68
C THR A 2 16.00 -53.45 -26.52
N ARG A 3 16.69 -52.32 -26.67
CA ARG A 3 16.70 -51.24 -25.65
C ARG A 3 15.45 -50.38 -25.81
N LEU A 4 14.56 -50.41 -24.81
CA LEU A 4 13.49 -49.45 -24.66
C LEU A 4 14.08 -48.11 -24.16
N PHE A 5 13.96 -47.05 -24.96
CA PHE A 5 14.19 -45.70 -24.52
C PHE A 5 12.88 -45.18 -23.88
N SER A 6 12.90 -44.99 -22.57
CA SER A 6 11.80 -44.38 -21.82
C SER A 6 12.00 -42.88 -21.86
N THR A 7 11.19 -42.16 -22.65
CA THR A 7 11.19 -40.70 -22.72
C THR A 7 10.36 -40.18 -21.56
N LEU A 8 11.00 -39.63 -20.53
CA LEU A 8 10.35 -38.99 -19.41
C LEU A 8 9.88 -37.60 -19.88
N LEU A 9 8.58 -37.44 -20.13
CA LEU A 9 7.96 -36.15 -20.45
C LEU A 9 7.77 -35.36 -19.16
N SER A 10 8.67 -34.42 -18.87
CA SER A 10 8.55 -33.50 -17.73
C SER A 10 7.43 -32.48 -18.04
N LEU A 11 6.26 -32.66 -17.43
CA LEU A 11 5.17 -31.71 -17.45
C LEU A 11 5.55 -30.52 -16.53
N VAL A 12 6.02 -29.43 -17.11
CA VAL A 12 6.22 -28.17 -16.38
C VAL A 12 4.82 -27.58 -16.12
N LEU A 13 4.32 -27.77 -14.91
CA LEU A 13 3.13 -27.05 -14.42
C LEU A 13 3.51 -25.57 -14.28
N LEU A 14 3.16 -24.76 -15.27
CA LEU A 14 3.11 -23.31 -15.15
C LEU A 14 1.96 -22.98 -14.20
N ALA A 15 2.28 -22.81 -12.92
CA ALA A 15 1.32 -22.22 -11.98
C ALA A 15 0.97 -20.81 -12.50
N PRO A 16 -0.31 -20.45 -12.62
CA PRO A 16 -0.68 -19.08 -12.96
C PRO A 16 -0.16 -18.16 -11.86
N ASN A 17 0.79 -17.31 -12.21
CA ASN A 17 1.26 -16.29 -11.29
C ASN A 17 0.11 -15.32 -11.04
N ALA A 18 -0.31 -15.18 -9.77
CA ALA A 18 -1.11 -14.06 -9.34
C ALA A 18 -0.22 -12.81 -9.41
N SER A 19 -0.19 -12.14 -10.53
CA SER A 19 0.60 -10.93 -10.66
C SER A 19 -0.31 -9.74 -10.88
N ALA A 20 -0.25 -8.79 -9.94
CA ALA A 20 -0.59 -7.42 -10.26
C ALA A 20 0.52 -6.89 -11.16
N GLU A 21 0.18 -6.46 -12.36
CA GLU A 21 1.14 -5.85 -13.27
C GLU A 21 1.25 -4.35 -12.95
N ILE A 22 2.47 -3.85 -12.85
CA ILE A 22 2.70 -2.40 -12.79
C ILE A 22 2.59 -1.86 -14.20
N VAL A 23 1.56 -1.05 -14.45
CA VAL A 23 1.31 -0.47 -15.77
C VAL A 23 1.91 0.93 -15.93
N ARG A 24 2.09 1.66 -14.80
CA ARG A 24 2.67 3.01 -14.83
C ARG A 24 3.15 3.44 -13.45
N ILE A 25 4.19 4.27 -13.41
CA ILE A 25 4.68 4.95 -12.21
C ILE A 25 4.71 6.44 -12.50
N ASP A 26 3.94 7.22 -11.72
CA ASP A 26 3.94 8.68 -11.78
C ASP A 26 4.73 9.22 -10.59
N ILE A 27 5.85 9.89 -10.87
CA ILE A 27 6.65 10.55 -9.83
C ILE A 27 6.11 11.97 -9.64
N SER A 28 5.62 12.26 -8.43
CA SER A 28 5.10 13.59 -8.07
C SER A 28 6.18 14.49 -7.48
N SER A 29 7.18 13.92 -6.82
CA SER A 29 8.28 14.68 -6.23
C SER A 29 9.55 13.86 -6.10
N ARG A 30 10.68 14.56 -6.21
CA ARG A 30 12.02 14.04 -5.98
C ARG A 30 12.86 15.13 -5.31
N SER A 31 13.56 14.81 -4.26
CA SER A 31 14.42 15.75 -3.53
C SER A 31 15.57 15.02 -2.84
N THR A 32 16.58 15.77 -2.48
CA THR A 32 17.72 15.29 -1.71
C THR A 32 17.33 15.17 -0.23
N VAL A 33 17.73 14.12 0.44
CA VAL A 33 17.51 13.90 1.86
C VAL A 33 18.61 14.58 2.69
N ALA A 34 18.23 15.19 3.81
CA ALA A 34 19.13 15.80 4.80
C ALA A 34 20.17 16.74 4.15
N ASP A 35 19.73 17.58 3.21
CA ASP A 35 20.58 18.53 2.47
C ASP A 35 21.79 17.88 1.79
N GLY A 36 21.71 16.62 1.41
CA GLY A 36 22.78 15.89 0.75
C GLY A 36 23.84 15.32 1.70
N LYS A 37 23.57 15.23 2.99
CA LYS A 37 24.43 14.55 3.96
C LYS A 37 24.79 13.16 3.47
N ASN A 38 26.07 12.79 3.61
CA ASN A 38 26.53 11.44 3.33
C ASN A 38 26.29 10.51 4.54
N TYR A 39 25.85 9.29 4.24
CA TYR A 39 25.61 8.21 5.18
C TYR A 39 26.52 7.02 4.84
N GLY A 40 27.48 6.75 5.72
CA GLY A 40 28.45 5.67 5.56
C GLY A 40 29.08 5.61 4.16
N LEU A 41 29.21 4.41 3.62
CA LEU A 41 29.68 4.17 2.26
C LEU A 41 28.60 4.38 1.18
N ALA A 42 27.34 4.42 1.58
CA ALA A 42 26.22 4.59 0.65
C ALA A 42 26.15 6.01 0.07
N GLY A 43 26.75 7.01 0.74
CA GLY A 43 26.76 8.39 0.30
C GLY A 43 25.45 9.13 0.58
N SER A 44 25.10 10.11 -0.26
CA SER A 44 23.86 10.85 -0.11
C SER A 44 22.65 10.03 -0.55
N PHE A 45 21.48 10.43 -0.03
CA PHE A 45 20.19 9.80 -0.33
C PHE A 45 19.24 10.78 -1.02
N GLU A 46 18.34 10.23 -1.82
CA GLU A 46 17.23 10.94 -2.40
C GLU A 46 15.91 10.32 -1.96
N ARG A 47 14.92 11.17 -1.86
CA ARG A 47 13.52 10.85 -1.64
C ARG A 47 12.76 10.91 -2.98
N ILE A 48 11.92 9.92 -3.22
CA ILE A 48 11.02 9.89 -4.38
C ILE A 48 9.62 9.56 -3.86
N ALA A 49 8.62 10.34 -4.24
CA ALA A 49 7.23 10.04 -3.93
C ALA A 49 6.36 10.14 -5.19
N GLY A 50 5.26 9.41 -5.20
CA GLY A 50 4.36 9.38 -6.33
C GLY A 50 3.29 8.31 -6.22
N THR A 51 2.81 7.87 -7.37
CA THR A 51 1.74 6.89 -7.48
C THR A 51 2.15 5.77 -8.43
N ILE A 52 1.93 4.52 -8.01
CA ILE A 52 2.08 3.34 -8.85
C ILE A 52 0.68 2.90 -9.30
N HIS A 53 0.53 2.65 -10.58
CA HIS A 53 -0.70 2.13 -11.19
C HIS A 53 -0.52 0.65 -11.49
N PHE A 54 -1.52 -0.13 -11.13
CA PHE A 54 -1.55 -1.58 -11.29
C PHE A 54 -2.76 -2.02 -12.10
N ALA A 55 -2.64 -3.16 -12.74
CA ALA A 55 -3.76 -3.88 -13.33
C ALA A 55 -3.71 -5.34 -12.92
N VAL A 56 -4.89 -5.95 -12.68
CA VAL A 56 -5.02 -7.35 -12.30
C VAL A 56 -6.13 -8.02 -13.12
N SER A 57 -5.92 -9.27 -13.49
CA SER A 57 -6.97 -10.07 -14.11
C SER A 57 -7.95 -10.58 -13.05
N PRO A 58 -9.23 -10.19 -13.08
CA PRO A 58 -10.23 -10.73 -12.17
C PRO A 58 -10.55 -12.21 -12.46
N ASP A 59 -10.23 -12.69 -13.67
CA ASP A 59 -10.48 -14.05 -14.09
C ASP A 59 -9.34 -15.02 -13.69
N ASN A 60 -8.22 -14.49 -13.18
CA ASN A 60 -7.16 -15.32 -12.62
C ASN A 60 -7.62 -15.94 -11.28
N PRO A 61 -7.60 -17.28 -11.13
CA PRO A 61 -8.04 -17.96 -9.91
C PRO A 61 -7.37 -17.46 -8.64
N ALA A 62 -6.10 -17.02 -8.72
CA ALA A 62 -5.37 -16.48 -7.58
C ALA A 62 -5.88 -15.11 -7.10
N ASN A 63 -6.59 -14.36 -7.94
CA ASN A 63 -7.17 -13.07 -7.62
C ASN A 63 -8.62 -13.17 -7.13
N GLN A 64 -9.26 -14.34 -7.21
CA GLN A 64 -10.65 -14.54 -6.75
C GLN A 64 -10.82 -14.37 -5.24
N ILE A 65 -9.72 -14.41 -4.49
CA ILE A 65 -9.73 -14.10 -3.05
C ILE A 65 -9.98 -12.61 -2.75
N VAL A 66 -9.80 -11.74 -3.73
CA VAL A 66 -10.06 -10.30 -3.57
C VAL A 66 -11.57 -10.07 -3.59
N THR A 67 -12.09 -9.55 -2.48
CA THR A 67 -13.52 -9.30 -2.31
C THR A 67 -14.05 -8.44 -3.46
N ASP A 68 -15.18 -8.86 -4.03
CA ASP A 68 -15.94 -8.14 -5.07
C ASP A 68 -15.16 -7.83 -6.36
N ILE A 69 -14.02 -8.49 -6.61
CA ILE A 69 -13.22 -8.25 -7.82
C ILE A 69 -14.00 -8.50 -9.12
N ALA A 70 -14.94 -9.45 -9.09
CA ALA A 70 -15.79 -9.77 -10.24
C ALA A 70 -16.75 -8.63 -10.63
N TYR A 71 -17.09 -7.76 -9.65
CA TYR A 71 -17.99 -6.62 -9.79
C TYR A 71 -17.25 -5.30 -10.00
N ALA A 72 -15.90 -5.33 -9.96
CA ALA A 72 -15.09 -4.15 -10.20
C ALA A 72 -15.12 -3.74 -11.68
N PRO A 73 -15.07 -2.44 -12.00
CA PRO A 73 -14.99 -1.96 -13.37
C PRO A 73 -13.73 -2.51 -14.05
N ARG A 74 -13.86 -2.89 -15.32
CA ARG A 74 -12.77 -3.43 -16.14
C ARG A 74 -12.39 -2.44 -17.24
N ASN A 75 -11.11 -2.35 -17.53
CA ASN A 75 -10.61 -1.59 -18.66
C ASN A 75 -10.88 -2.32 -20.00
N SER A 76 -10.40 -1.75 -21.13
CA SER A 76 -10.61 -2.34 -22.47
C SER A 76 -9.95 -3.71 -22.67
N GLU A 77 -9.01 -4.09 -21.81
CA GLU A 77 -8.32 -5.38 -21.82
C GLU A 77 -8.96 -6.38 -20.84
N GLY A 78 -10.06 -5.99 -20.17
CA GLY A 78 -10.75 -6.83 -19.18
C GLY A 78 -10.10 -6.87 -17.81
N LEU A 79 -9.10 -6.01 -17.56
CA LEU A 79 -8.36 -5.94 -16.30
C LEU A 79 -9.00 -4.92 -15.35
N VAL A 80 -8.88 -5.20 -14.06
CA VAL A 80 -9.25 -4.26 -12.99
C VAL A 80 -8.04 -3.41 -12.64
N GLU A 81 -8.18 -2.09 -12.77
CA GLU A 81 -7.13 -1.13 -12.47
C GLU A 81 -7.29 -0.55 -11.08
N PHE A 82 -6.16 -0.35 -10.40
CA PHE A 82 -6.07 0.36 -9.14
C PHE A 82 -4.73 1.10 -9.04
N ARG A 83 -4.61 1.97 -8.07
CA ARG A 83 -3.36 2.71 -7.84
C ARG A 83 -3.02 2.80 -6.37
N SER A 84 -1.75 3.04 -6.07
CA SER A 84 -1.26 3.20 -4.71
C SER A 84 -0.22 4.31 -4.63
N ASP A 85 -0.29 5.10 -3.58
CA ASP A 85 0.77 6.04 -3.25
C ASP A 85 2.02 5.27 -2.81
N PHE A 86 3.18 5.78 -3.16
CA PHE A 86 4.45 5.26 -2.67
C PHE A 86 5.35 6.39 -2.18
N TYR A 87 6.26 6.02 -1.29
CA TYR A 87 7.33 6.86 -0.77
C TYR A 87 8.59 6.02 -0.67
N LEU A 88 9.68 6.51 -1.24
CA LEU A 88 10.94 5.79 -1.37
C LEU A 88 12.08 6.70 -0.92
N ILE A 89 12.98 6.18 -0.08
CA ILE A 89 14.26 6.79 0.24
C ILE A 89 15.34 5.80 -0.19
N LYS A 90 16.26 6.22 -1.06
CA LYS A 90 17.30 5.35 -1.59
C LYS A 90 18.63 6.10 -1.73
N PRO A 91 19.78 5.39 -1.80
CA PRO A 91 21.03 6.02 -2.19
C PRO A 91 20.87 6.76 -3.52
N THR A 92 21.40 7.97 -3.62
CA THR A 92 21.42 8.76 -4.87
C THR A 92 22.12 7.98 -5.97
N ASP A 93 23.26 7.37 -5.64
CA ASP A 93 23.91 6.36 -6.47
C ASP A 93 23.52 4.99 -5.98
N ILE A 94 22.60 4.32 -6.67
CA ILE A 94 22.07 3.01 -6.29
C ILE A 94 23.14 1.92 -6.20
N SER A 95 24.26 2.07 -6.93
CA SER A 95 25.35 1.11 -6.90
C SER A 95 26.11 1.09 -5.57
N ARG A 96 25.95 2.14 -4.76
CA ARG A 96 26.53 2.26 -3.43
C ARG A 96 25.63 1.75 -2.30
N GLY A 97 24.41 1.37 -2.63
CA GLY A 97 23.51 0.70 -1.71
C GLY A 97 23.88 -0.75 -1.48
N ASN A 98 23.27 -1.37 -0.45
CA ASN A 98 23.52 -2.78 -0.13
C ASN A 98 22.67 -3.76 -0.96
N GLY A 99 21.91 -3.29 -1.94
CA GLY A 99 21.04 -4.09 -2.81
C GLY A 99 19.74 -4.56 -2.15
N THR A 100 19.45 -4.11 -0.94
CA THR A 100 18.28 -4.55 -0.17
C THR A 100 17.25 -3.42 -0.05
N VAL A 101 15.98 -3.76 -0.30
CA VAL A 101 14.84 -2.89 -0.01
C VAL A 101 14.22 -3.32 1.31
N LEU A 102 14.13 -2.40 2.26
CA LEU A 102 13.36 -2.56 3.49
C LEU A 102 11.98 -1.94 3.28
N TYR A 103 10.95 -2.81 3.21
CA TYR A 103 9.57 -2.39 3.03
C TYR A 103 8.82 -2.37 4.36
N GLU A 104 8.28 -1.21 4.71
CA GLU A 104 7.36 -1.09 5.86
C GLU A 104 5.92 -1.27 5.39
N VAL A 105 5.23 -2.26 5.95
CA VAL A 105 3.78 -2.37 5.85
C VAL A 105 3.15 -1.33 6.76
N SER A 106 2.89 -0.15 6.21
CA SER A 106 2.47 1.04 6.94
C SER A 106 1.17 0.82 7.70
N ASN A 107 1.15 1.10 9.01
CA ASN A 107 -0.10 1.21 9.74
C ASN A 107 -0.73 2.58 9.46
N ARG A 108 -1.92 2.58 8.87
CA ARG A 108 -2.69 3.79 8.54
C ARG A 108 -1.93 4.81 7.68
N GLY A 109 -1.09 4.30 6.76
CA GLY A 109 -0.33 5.12 5.81
C GLY A 109 0.85 5.89 6.40
N GLY A 110 1.16 5.69 7.68
CA GLY A 110 2.28 6.33 8.35
C GLY A 110 3.64 5.75 7.96
N LYS A 111 4.70 6.40 8.40
CA LYS A 111 6.10 6.02 8.15
C LYS A 111 6.84 5.93 9.48
N GLY A 112 6.76 4.77 10.14
CA GLY A 112 7.32 4.54 11.49
C GLY A 112 8.76 4.04 11.49
N MET A 113 9.21 3.41 10.40
CA MET A 113 10.49 2.72 10.29
C MET A 113 11.68 3.55 10.77
N LEU A 114 11.75 4.82 10.35
CA LEU A 114 12.85 5.71 10.75
C LEU A 114 12.84 6.01 12.27
N GLY A 115 11.66 6.15 12.86
CA GLY A 115 11.54 6.29 14.32
C GLY A 115 12.02 5.06 15.08
N TYR A 116 11.69 3.87 14.59
CA TYR A 116 12.03 2.61 15.24
C TYR A 116 13.51 2.23 15.12
N TYR A 117 14.10 2.44 13.95
CA TYR A 117 15.44 1.94 13.65
C TYR A 117 16.52 3.03 13.66
N ASN A 118 16.16 4.28 13.37
CA ASN A 118 17.11 5.40 13.30
C ASN A 118 16.93 6.38 14.45
N ASN A 119 16.08 6.09 15.44
CA ASN A 119 15.77 7.04 16.52
C ASN A 119 15.38 8.44 15.99
N ALA A 120 14.71 8.47 14.86
CA ALA A 120 14.37 9.69 14.14
C ALA A 120 13.14 10.40 14.73
N GLN A 121 13.06 11.71 14.53
CA GLN A 121 11.86 12.47 14.77
C GLN A 121 10.74 11.96 13.81
N GLY A 122 9.56 11.67 14.34
CA GLY A 122 8.41 11.23 13.56
C GLY A 122 7.98 12.27 12.52
N SER A 123 7.78 11.84 11.29
CA SER A 123 7.31 12.67 10.17
C SER A 123 6.44 11.86 9.21
N ARG A 124 5.50 12.53 8.55
CA ARG A 124 4.74 11.94 7.44
C ARG A 124 5.50 12.05 6.11
N ASN A 125 6.39 13.05 5.98
CA ASN A 125 7.22 13.29 4.79
C ASN A 125 8.69 13.44 5.23
N PRO A 126 9.35 12.38 5.72
CA PRO A 126 10.69 12.47 6.28
C PRO A 126 11.73 12.87 5.22
N GLU A 127 12.36 14.03 5.41
CA GLU A 127 13.33 14.60 4.47
C GLU A 127 14.51 15.26 5.16
N SER A 128 14.30 15.90 6.32
CA SER A 128 15.35 16.61 7.07
C SER A 128 16.27 15.68 7.83
N SER A 129 17.44 16.21 8.29
CA SER A 129 18.38 15.45 9.10
C SER A 129 17.77 14.92 10.40
N ALA A 130 16.89 15.68 11.06
CA ALA A 130 16.22 15.25 12.29
C ALA A 130 15.26 14.08 12.04
N GLU A 131 14.63 14.05 10.88
CA GLU A 131 13.72 12.99 10.45
C GLU A 131 14.44 11.74 9.91
N MET A 132 15.76 11.85 9.64
CA MET A 132 16.62 10.70 9.38
C MET A 132 17.25 10.13 10.65
N GLY A 133 17.21 10.87 11.76
CA GLY A 133 17.72 10.45 13.05
C GLY A 133 19.25 10.21 13.04
N ASP A 134 19.69 9.13 13.68
CA ASP A 134 21.10 8.75 13.72
C ASP A 134 21.62 8.20 12.35
N GLY A 135 20.69 7.87 11.44
CA GLY A 135 21.02 7.42 10.09
C GLY A 135 21.35 5.93 9.98
N PHE A 136 21.11 5.13 11.00
CA PHE A 136 21.51 3.71 11.02
C PHE A 136 21.17 2.93 9.75
N LEU A 137 19.90 2.98 9.29
CA LEU A 137 19.50 2.27 8.07
C LEU A 137 20.17 2.81 6.80
N LEU A 138 20.41 4.13 6.77
CA LEU A 138 21.04 4.79 5.63
C LEU A 138 22.53 4.46 5.58
N ASP A 139 23.22 4.46 6.73
CA ASP A 139 24.63 4.07 6.84
C ASP A 139 24.88 2.64 6.38
N GLN A 140 23.89 1.75 6.58
CA GLN A 140 23.90 0.37 6.07
C GLN A 140 23.55 0.26 4.58
N GLY A 141 23.15 1.36 3.91
CA GLY A 141 22.88 1.41 2.49
C GLY A 141 21.53 0.81 2.06
N PHE A 142 20.57 0.70 2.97
CA PHE A 142 19.23 0.22 2.63
C PHE A 142 18.46 1.21 1.75
N THR A 143 17.65 0.67 0.82
CA THR A 143 16.54 1.41 0.21
C THR A 143 15.31 1.20 1.09
N LEU A 144 14.63 2.28 1.46
CA LEU A 144 13.44 2.26 2.32
C LEU A 144 12.20 2.53 1.46
N LEU A 145 11.18 1.66 1.58
CA LEU A 145 9.96 1.74 0.78
C LEU A 145 8.72 1.72 1.68
N TRP A 146 7.81 2.63 1.40
CA TRP A 146 6.42 2.64 1.89
C TRP A 146 5.48 2.63 0.69
N LEU A 147 4.51 1.73 0.72
CA LEU A 147 3.48 1.59 -0.30
C LEU A 147 2.12 1.57 0.39
N GLY A 148 1.17 2.31 -0.12
CA GLY A 148 -0.19 2.31 0.38
C GLY A 148 -0.88 0.97 0.15
N TRP A 149 -1.45 0.37 1.20
CA TRP A 149 -2.13 -0.92 1.13
C TRP A 149 -3.54 -0.89 1.75
N GLN A 150 -3.87 0.15 2.52
CA GLN A 150 -5.18 0.37 3.12
C GLN A 150 -5.92 1.46 2.35
N PHE A 151 -7.18 1.22 2.00
CA PHE A 151 -7.99 2.16 1.21
C PHE A 151 -8.67 3.25 2.07
N ASP A 152 -8.90 2.98 3.33
CA ASP A 152 -9.63 3.83 4.27
C ASP A 152 -8.74 4.78 5.09
N VAL A 153 -7.48 4.93 4.67
CA VAL A 153 -6.57 5.95 5.22
C VAL A 153 -7.10 7.34 4.86
N PRO A 154 -7.21 8.28 5.81
CA PRO A 154 -7.64 9.64 5.52
C PRO A 154 -6.76 10.32 4.47
N LEU A 155 -7.38 11.13 3.61
CA LEU A 155 -6.67 11.95 2.63
C LEU A 155 -5.94 13.09 3.34
N ARG A 156 -4.72 12.82 3.78
CA ARG A 156 -3.83 13.80 4.44
C ARG A 156 -2.47 13.73 3.80
N ASP A 157 -1.83 14.88 3.66
CA ASP A 157 -0.48 14.98 3.13
C ASP A 157 0.49 14.06 3.87
N GLY A 158 1.32 13.35 3.09
CA GLY A 158 2.32 12.43 3.59
C GLY A 158 1.83 11.07 4.09
N LEU A 159 0.53 10.77 4.07
CA LEU A 159 0.05 9.41 4.27
C LEU A 159 -0.03 8.69 2.92
N VAL A 160 0.39 7.40 2.90
CA VAL A 160 0.27 6.56 1.71
C VAL A 160 -0.96 5.66 1.80
N ARG A 161 -1.74 5.56 0.71
CA ARG A 161 -2.94 4.74 0.65
C ARG A 161 -3.09 4.03 -0.69
N VAL A 162 -3.86 2.95 -0.73
CA VAL A 162 -4.32 2.34 -1.97
C VAL A 162 -5.67 2.93 -2.37
N TYR A 163 -5.91 3.03 -3.67
CA TYR A 163 -7.15 3.50 -4.28
C TYR A 163 -7.73 2.39 -5.15
N PRO A 164 -8.48 1.45 -4.56
CA PRO A 164 -9.20 0.44 -5.32
C PRO A 164 -10.37 1.10 -6.07
N PRO A 165 -10.83 0.52 -7.17
CA PRO A 165 -12.07 0.92 -7.80
C PRO A 165 -13.26 0.54 -6.90
N ILE A 166 -14.39 1.21 -7.12
CA ILE A 166 -15.65 0.87 -6.44
C ILE A 166 -16.36 -0.21 -7.25
N ALA A 167 -16.58 -1.37 -6.65
CA ALA A 167 -17.36 -2.45 -7.22
C ALA A 167 -18.87 -2.13 -7.12
N THR A 168 -19.63 -2.52 -8.16
CA THR A 168 -21.09 -2.33 -8.19
C THR A 168 -21.76 -3.57 -8.77
N ASP A 169 -22.91 -3.95 -8.23
CA ASP A 169 -23.74 -5.00 -8.82
C ASP A 169 -24.77 -4.36 -9.75
N ASN A 170 -24.59 -4.54 -11.06
CA ASN A 170 -25.42 -3.93 -12.10
C ASN A 170 -25.64 -2.40 -11.92
N GLY A 171 -24.58 -1.70 -11.51
CA GLY A 171 -24.63 -0.26 -11.25
C GLY A 171 -25.19 0.13 -9.87
N THR A 172 -25.58 -0.83 -9.06
CA THR A 172 -26.03 -0.61 -7.69
C THR A 172 -24.84 -0.74 -6.72
N SER A 173 -24.74 0.18 -5.75
CA SER A 173 -23.72 0.10 -4.71
C SER A 173 -23.84 -1.19 -3.91
N ILE A 174 -22.73 -1.90 -3.73
CA ILE A 174 -22.64 -3.06 -2.84
C ILE A 174 -22.54 -2.53 -1.39
N THR A 175 -23.44 -2.98 -0.54
CA THR A 175 -23.49 -2.60 0.87
C THR A 175 -23.35 -3.82 1.76
N GLY A 176 -22.92 -3.62 3.01
CA GLY A 176 -22.75 -4.69 3.97
C GLY A 176 -22.79 -4.16 5.41
N LEU A 177 -22.82 -5.08 6.36
CA LEU A 177 -22.77 -4.73 7.76
C LEU A 177 -21.37 -4.23 8.16
N VAL A 178 -21.33 -3.13 8.89
CA VAL A 178 -20.10 -2.55 9.46
C VAL A 178 -20.26 -2.49 10.97
N ARG A 179 -19.25 -2.98 11.70
CA ARG A 179 -19.19 -2.85 13.15
C ARG A 179 -18.14 -1.81 13.55
N SER A 180 -18.53 -0.88 14.40
CA SER A 180 -17.62 0.06 15.05
C SER A 180 -17.80 0.02 16.55
N GLU A 181 -16.71 -0.06 17.29
CA GLU A 181 -16.71 -0.03 18.76
C GLU A 181 -15.91 1.19 19.23
N VAL A 182 -16.52 1.99 20.09
CA VAL A 182 -15.88 3.21 20.59
C VAL A 182 -16.03 3.27 22.11
N ILE A 183 -14.90 3.38 22.80
CA ILE A 183 -14.91 3.67 24.25
C ILE A 183 -15.02 5.17 24.42
N VAL A 184 -16.02 5.62 25.16
CA VAL A 184 -16.27 7.02 25.47
C VAL A 184 -16.06 7.28 26.95
N ASN A 185 -15.46 8.42 27.28
CA ASN A 185 -15.23 8.84 28.68
C ASN A 185 -16.37 9.71 29.23
N GLU A 186 -17.30 10.11 28.36
CA GLU A 186 -18.45 10.96 28.68
C GLU A 186 -19.65 10.57 27.82
N VAL A 187 -20.85 10.97 28.24
CA VAL A 187 -22.05 10.72 27.45
C VAL A 187 -21.98 11.45 26.13
N THR A 188 -22.17 10.72 25.05
CA THR A 188 -22.21 11.27 23.68
C THR A 188 -23.34 10.62 22.89
N TYR A 189 -23.97 11.37 21.98
CA TYR A 189 -25.14 10.94 21.22
C TYR A 189 -24.83 10.68 19.74
N ASP A 190 -23.60 10.99 19.31
CA ASP A 190 -23.15 10.79 17.95
C ASP A 190 -21.68 10.37 17.90
N ARG A 191 -21.35 9.51 16.94
CA ARG A 191 -19.99 9.07 16.64
C ARG A 191 -19.88 8.73 15.14
N SER A 192 -18.71 8.94 14.59
CA SER A 192 -18.44 8.46 13.24
C SER A 192 -18.35 6.93 13.23
N LEU A 193 -18.80 6.31 12.15
CA LEU A 193 -18.69 4.87 11.93
C LEU A 193 -17.26 4.46 11.54
N ALA A 194 -16.28 4.94 12.27
CA ALA A 194 -14.89 4.61 12.09
C ALA A 194 -14.05 5.05 13.29
N ASP A 195 -12.90 4.43 13.50
CA ASP A 195 -11.87 4.96 14.40
C ASP A 195 -11.31 6.29 13.84
N ARG A 196 -10.75 7.12 14.73
CA ARG A 196 -10.15 8.45 14.44
C ARG A 196 -9.17 8.51 13.27
N ASN A 197 -8.55 7.40 12.91
CA ASN A 197 -7.55 7.29 11.86
C ASN A 197 -8.08 6.62 10.59
N HIS A 198 -9.39 6.43 10.49
CA HIS A 198 -10.05 5.84 9.34
C HIS A 198 -10.93 6.88 8.62
N GLN A 199 -11.16 6.66 7.34
CA GLN A 199 -12.26 7.33 6.65
C GLN A 199 -13.55 6.70 7.15
N ALA A 200 -14.50 7.52 7.60
CA ALA A 200 -15.78 7.03 8.11
C ALA A 200 -16.58 6.34 7.02
N TYR A 201 -17.28 5.28 7.40
CA TYR A 201 -18.32 4.67 6.58
C TYR A 201 -19.57 5.53 6.60
N GLU A 202 -20.34 5.45 5.54
CA GLU A 202 -21.63 6.11 5.43
C GLU A 202 -22.74 5.08 5.55
N VAL A 203 -23.81 5.43 6.28
CA VAL A 203 -25.01 4.58 6.37
C VAL A 203 -25.79 4.71 5.06
N ALA A 204 -26.15 3.59 4.45
CA ALA A 204 -26.82 3.57 3.15
C ALA A 204 -28.17 4.34 3.15
N ASN A 205 -28.92 4.26 4.25
CA ASN A 205 -30.11 5.05 4.49
C ASN A 205 -30.20 5.43 5.98
N PRO A 206 -29.78 6.63 6.37
CA PRO A 206 -29.76 7.03 7.78
C PRO A 206 -31.14 7.16 8.43
N ASN A 207 -32.21 7.22 7.63
CA ASN A 207 -33.58 7.34 8.10
C ASN A 207 -34.31 5.97 8.27
N ASP A 208 -33.67 4.90 7.89
CA ASP A 208 -34.22 3.54 8.04
C ASP A 208 -33.69 2.90 9.33
N PRO A 209 -34.56 2.63 10.33
CA PRO A 209 -34.14 2.00 11.58
C PRO A 209 -33.47 0.64 11.38
N ALA A 210 -33.77 -0.08 10.28
CA ALA A 210 -33.15 -1.37 9.98
C ALA A 210 -31.65 -1.26 9.64
N ASN A 211 -31.15 -0.05 9.36
CA ASN A 211 -29.73 0.19 9.14
C ASN A 211 -28.94 0.46 10.44
N TRP A 212 -29.60 0.45 11.59
CA TRP A 212 -28.99 0.71 12.87
C TRP A 212 -29.26 -0.48 13.82
N GLU A 213 -28.23 -1.23 14.17
CA GLU A 213 -28.28 -2.19 15.24
C GLU A 213 -27.65 -1.55 16.49
N GLY A 214 -28.47 -1.37 17.52
CA GLY A 214 -27.99 -0.94 18.83
C GLY A 214 -27.25 -2.08 19.52
N GLY A 215 -26.07 -1.80 20.05
CA GLY A 215 -25.33 -2.71 20.93
C GLY A 215 -25.67 -2.42 22.41
#